data_d72e76cb6f7052eeb0aea3f89945f87f
#
_entry.id   d72e76cb6f7052eeb0aea3f89945f87f
#
_cell.length_a   1.000
_cell.length_b   1.000
_cell.length_c   1.000
_cell.angle_alpha   90.00
_cell.angle_beta   90.00
_cell.angle_gamma   90.00
#
_symmetry.space_group_name_H-M   'P 1'
#
loop_
_entity.id
_entity.type
_entity.pdbx_description
1 polymer ?
#
loop_
_entity_poly.entity_id
_entity_poly.type
_entity_poly.pdbx_seq_one_letter_code
_entity_poly.pdbx_strand_id
1 'polypeptide(L)'
;QLDKKKELIDTSLKEMKERLNSLSENTVALKSQMEESRKTVGDLSDTTSRLRQILSSSQARGQWGERMVEDILNFIGLKEGINFKQQSQTGNNRPDFTFFLPDKKIINMDVKFPLSHYEKYIKVDSDSEKELEKKAFLKDVRNRIKEVSDRSYIDPEGGTVDYVLLFIPNESIYSFLNQEDDSLIDFSLERKIILCSPITLYAILSLVRQAVSNFAMEQKAGEMQVLVGVFRKQWEQYKSKINAMSNSLSALTNHYEELRGPRLRGLEKPMDKISELQLGNNDQLLNQKDT
;
A
#
# COMPACT_ATOMS: atom_id res chain seq x y z
N GLN A 1 16.79 -34.49 3.22
CA GLN A 1 15.84 -33.59 3.94
C GLN A 1 16.56 -32.43 4.61
N LEU A 2 17.77 -32.61 5.15
CA LEU A 2 18.54 -31.54 5.79
C LEU A 2 19.00 -30.49 4.76
N ASP A 3 19.46 -30.89 3.59
CA ASP A 3 19.95 -30.00 2.53
C ASP A 3 18.81 -29.10 1.96
N LYS A 4 17.60 -29.66 1.79
CA LYS A 4 16.44 -28.90 1.36
C LYS A 4 15.99 -27.88 2.41
N LYS A 5 16.13 -28.19 3.71
CA LYS A 5 15.83 -27.21 4.78
C LYS A 5 16.86 -26.10 4.85
N LYS A 6 18.13 -26.41 4.60
CA LYS A 6 19.22 -25.43 4.56
C LYS A 6 19.02 -24.46 3.38
N GLU A 7 18.69 -24.98 2.19
CA GLU A 7 18.42 -24.19 0.99
C GLU A 7 17.20 -23.25 1.16
N LEU A 8 16.15 -23.72 1.87
CA LEU A 8 14.98 -22.90 2.23
C LEU A 8 15.33 -21.78 3.21
N ILE A 9 16.17 -22.07 4.20
CA ILE A 9 16.64 -21.09 5.18
C ILE A 9 17.53 -20.05 4.51
N ASP A 10 18.47 -20.48 3.66
CA ASP A 10 19.37 -19.58 2.93
C ASP A 10 18.59 -18.66 1.96
N THR A 11 17.55 -19.19 1.31
CA THR A 11 16.66 -18.39 0.45
C THR A 11 15.86 -17.38 1.27
N SER A 12 15.29 -17.78 2.42
CA SER A 12 14.54 -16.88 3.30
C SER A 12 15.44 -15.80 3.91
N LEU A 13 16.68 -16.13 4.26
CA LEU A 13 17.67 -15.16 4.76
C LEU A 13 18.07 -14.15 3.66
N LYS A 14 18.19 -14.59 2.42
CA LYS A 14 18.48 -13.73 1.28
C LYS A 14 17.32 -12.76 1.01
N GLU A 15 16.10 -13.27 0.99
CA GLU A 15 14.91 -12.44 0.83
C GLU A 15 14.77 -11.42 1.98
N MET A 16 15.05 -11.83 3.23
CA MET A 16 14.98 -10.94 4.39
C MET A 16 16.07 -9.85 4.31
N LYS A 17 17.27 -10.19 3.84
CA LYS A 17 18.34 -9.22 3.61
C LYS A 17 18.00 -8.22 2.50
N GLU A 18 17.39 -8.67 1.41
CA GLU A 18 16.92 -7.81 0.32
C GLU A 18 15.79 -6.86 0.80
N ARG A 19 14.87 -7.36 1.62
CA ARG A 19 13.83 -6.53 2.24
C ARG A 19 14.40 -5.50 3.21
N LEU A 20 15.38 -5.87 4.02
CA LEU A 20 16.08 -4.94 4.94
C LEU A 20 16.85 -3.86 4.16
N ASN A 21 17.50 -4.20 3.07
CA ASN A 21 18.18 -3.23 2.21
C ASN A 21 17.18 -2.26 1.58
N SER A 22 16.06 -2.76 1.03
CA SER A 22 14.99 -1.92 0.49
C SER A 22 14.36 -1.02 1.56
N LEU A 23 14.19 -1.51 2.79
CA LEU A 23 13.70 -0.70 3.92
C LEU A 23 14.71 0.40 4.28
N SER A 24 16.01 0.09 4.27
CA SER A 24 17.09 1.06 4.51
C SER A 24 17.13 2.14 3.42
N GLU A 25 17.03 1.76 2.15
CA GLU A 25 16.98 2.69 1.02
C GLU A 25 15.75 3.60 1.09
N ASN A 26 14.59 3.04 1.41
CA ASN A 26 13.35 3.81 1.60
C ASN A 26 13.47 4.78 2.79
N THR A 27 14.18 4.40 3.86
CA THR A 27 14.40 5.25 5.03
C THR A 27 15.32 6.43 4.68
N VAL A 28 16.37 6.20 3.89
CA VAL A 28 17.28 7.24 3.40
C VAL A 28 16.56 8.19 2.44
N ALA A 29 15.76 7.65 1.52
CA ALA A 29 14.95 8.46 0.62
C ALA A 29 13.92 9.33 1.38
N LEU A 30 13.26 8.76 2.40
CA LEU A 30 12.33 9.50 3.27
C LEU A 30 13.06 10.62 4.03
N LYS A 31 14.25 10.36 4.55
CA LYS A 31 15.06 11.37 5.24
C LYS A 31 15.45 12.53 4.30
N SER A 32 15.90 12.22 3.09
CA SER A 32 16.22 13.24 2.07
C SER A 32 15.00 14.07 1.69
N GLN A 33 13.85 13.41 1.50
CA GLN A 33 12.58 14.06 1.19
C GLN A 33 12.06 14.93 2.35
N MET A 34 12.32 14.53 3.60
CA MET A 34 12.02 15.34 4.78
C MET A 34 12.93 16.58 4.87
N GLU A 35 14.21 16.49 4.53
CA GLU A 35 15.13 17.64 4.51
C GLU A 35 14.75 18.65 3.41
N GLU A 36 14.39 18.20 2.22
CA GLU A 36 13.89 19.04 1.13
C GLU A 36 12.56 19.69 1.49
N SER A 37 11.64 18.93 2.11
CA SER A 37 10.35 19.42 2.59
C SER A 37 10.53 20.45 3.72
N ARG A 38 11.50 20.25 4.60
CA ARG A 38 11.83 21.21 5.66
C ARG A 38 12.20 22.59 5.09
N LYS A 39 12.93 22.62 3.98
CA LYS A 39 13.27 23.87 3.29
C LYS A 39 12.02 24.51 2.66
N THR A 40 11.21 23.75 1.96
CA THR A 40 9.96 24.21 1.30
C THR A 40 8.93 24.68 2.33
N VAL A 41 8.77 23.95 3.44
CA VAL A 41 7.86 24.34 4.55
C VAL A 41 8.43 25.53 5.33
N GLY A 42 9.76 25.66 5.44
CA GLY A 42 10.41 26.84 5.98
C GLY A 42 10.08 28.11 5.18
N ASP A 43 10.19 28.05 3.86
CA ASP A 43 9.83 29.15 2.96
C ASP A 43 8.31 29.47 3.03
N LEU A 44 7.47 28.43 3.19
CA LEU A 44 6.03 28.61 3.43
C LEU A 44 5.76 29.27 4.78
N SER A 45 6.52 28.95 5.82
CA SER A 45 6.43 29.57 7.17
C SER A 45 6.80 31.05 7.15
N ASP A 46 7.82 31.44 6.40
CA ASP A 46 8.23 32.85 6.26
C ASP A 46 7.20 33.67 5.47
N THR A 47 6.61 33.10 4.44
CA THR A 47 5.45 33.66 3.71
C THR A 47 4.25 33.82 4.64
N THR A 48 4.06 32.89 5.56
CA THR A 48 3.05 32.88 6.62
C THR A 48 3.19 34.07 7.58
N SER A 49 4.43 34.40 7.95
CA SER A 49 4.70 35.55 8.84
C SER A 49 4.35 36.87 8.17
N ARG A 50 4.47 36.99 6.85
CA ARG A 50 4.07 38.17 6.07
C ARG A 50 2.57 38.25 5.82
N LEU A 51 1.87 37.12 5.69
CA LEU A 51 0.41 37.05 5.56
C LEU A 51 -0.33 37.39 6.86
N ARG A 52 0.37 37.34 8.01
CA ARG A 52 -0.17 37.71 9.33
C ARG A 52 -0.85 39.10 9.35
N GLN A 53 -0.40 40.01 8.52
CA GLN A 53 -0.95 41.38 8.38
C GLN A 53 -2.29 41.41 7.62
N ILE A 54 -2.61 40.37 6.85
CA ILE A 54 -3.77 40.30 5.97
C ILE A 54 -4.94 39.58 6.63
N LEU A 55 -4.66 38.64 7.57
CA LEU A 55 -5.67 37.80 8.23
C LEU A 55 -6.20 38.44 9.52
N SER A 56 -7.06 39.43 9.40
CA SER A 56 -7.59 40.19 10.53
C SER A 56 -8.70 39.50 11.34
N SER A 57 -9.29 38.39 10.85
CA SER A 57 -10.39 37.69 11.51
C SER A 57 -10.05 36.25 11.87
N SER A 58 -10.66 35.71 12.93
CA SER A 58 -10.51 34.31 13.34
C SER A 58 -10.97 33.33 12.25
N GLN A 59 -11.99 33.72 11.47
CA GLN A 59 -12.48 32.91 10.35
C GLN A 59 -11.45 32.83 9.21
N ALA A 60 -10.83 33.95 8.83
CA ALA A 60 -9.80 33.98 7.81
C ALA A 60 -8.56 33.14 8.22
N ARG A 61 -8.20 33.18 9.52
CA ARG A 61 -7.13 32.32 10.06
C ARG A 61 -7.46 30.83 9.99
N GLY A 62 -8.71 30.45 10.27
CA GLY A 62 -9.17 29.07 10.16
C GLY A 62 -9.09 28.56 8.73
N GLN A 63 -9.67 29.29 7.77
CA GLN A 63 -9.61 28.96 6.34
C GLN A 63 -8.19 28.85 5.81
N TRP A 64 -7.30 29.73 6.30
CA TRP A 64 -5.89 29.67 5.92
C TRP A 64 -5.19 28.41 6.47
N GLY A 65 -5.48 28.01 7.70
CA GLY A 65 -4.99 26.76 8.27
C GLY A 65 -5.47 25.53 7.49
N GLU A 66 -6.74 25.49 7.12
CA GLU A 66 -7.31 24.43 6.28
C GLU A 66 -6.60 24.37 4.90
N ARG A 67 -6.40 25.53 4.26
CA ARG A 67 -5.69 25.61 2.98
C ARG A 67 -4.24 25.14 3.07
N MET A 68 -3.53 25.45 4.17
CA MET A 68 -2.17 24.95 4.39
C MET A 68 -2.15 23.42 4.49
N VAL A 69 -3.15 22.83 5.14
CA VAL A 69 -3.29 21.36 5.17
C VAL A 69 -3.52 20.82 3.75
N GLU A 70 -4.40 21.43 2.97
CA GLU A 70 -4.64 21.04 1.56
C GLU A 70 -3.36 21.10 0.74
N ASP A 71 -2.55 22.15 0.89
CA ASP A 71 -1.27 22.28 0.19
C ASP A 71 -0.30 21.15 0.58
N ILE A 72 -0.23 20.80 1.87
CA ILE A 72 0.57 19.65 2.35
C ILE A 72 0.04 18.33 1.76
N LEU A 73 -1.28 18.12 1.72
CA LEU A 73 -1.90 16.93 1.15
C LEU A 73 -1.60 16.78 -0.34
N ASN A 74 -1.70 17.88 -1.08
CA ASN A 74 -1.37 17.93 -2.50
C ASN A 74 0.12 17.65 -2.75
N PHE A 75 1.01 18.21 -1.92
CA PHE A 75 2.44 17.98 -2.00
C PHE A 75 2.81 16.51 -1.74
N ILE A 76 2.17 15.86 -0.76
CA ILE A 76 2.32 14.43 -0.50
C ILE A 76 1.72 13.59 -1.64
N GLY A 77 0.81 14.16 -2.44
CA GLY A 77 0.08 13.46 -3.50
C GLY A 77 -1.11 12.64 -2.99
N LEU A 78 -1.69 13.03 -1.85
CA LEU A 78 -2.94 12.47 -1.36
C LEU A 78 -4.13 13.07 -2.12
N LYS A 79 -5.16 12.26 -2.36
CA LYS A 79 -6.34 12.65 -3.15
C LYS A 79 -7.59 12.58 -2.28
N GLU A 80 -8.41 13.63 -2.35
CA GLU A 80 -9.73 13.64 -1.71
C GLU A 80 -10.62 12.51 -2.26
N GLY A 81 -11.43 11.93 -1.38
CA GLY A 81 -12.29 10.78 -1.69
C GLY A 81 -11.56 9.43 -1.78
N ILE A 82 -10.21 9.42 -1.84
CA ILE A 82 -9.39 8.21 -1.89
C ILE A 82 -8.58 8.04 -0.61
N ASN A 83 -7.84 9.07 -0.21
CA ASN A 83 -6.93 9.03 0.93
C ASN A 83 -7.47 9.80 2.12
N PHE A 84 -8.29 10.81 1.88
CA PHE A 84 -8.90 11.63 2.91
C PHE A 84 -10.24 12.17 2.45
N LYS A 85 -10.99 12.70 3.40
CA LYS A 85 -12.21 13.47 3.19
C LYS A 85 -12.07 14.77 3.97
N GLN A 86 -12.29 15.88 3.29
CA GLN A 86 -12.48 17.19 3.91
C GLN A 86 -13.97 17.40 4.19
N GLN A 87 -14.30 17.90 5.35
CA GLN A 87 -15.68 18.25 5.65
C GLN A 87 -15.85 19.75 5.43
N SER A 88 -16.48 20.09 4.32
CA SER A 88 -16.99 21.44 4.09
C SER A 88 -18.21 21.67 4.97
N GLN A 89 -18.03 22.48 6.00
CA GLN A 89 -19.01 23.31 6.69
C GLN A 89 -20.16 22.69 7.53
N THR A 90 -20.35 23.35 8.67
CA THR A 90 -21.55 23.51 9.51
C THR A 90 -21.89 22.35 10.45
N GLY A 91 -21.13 22.29 11.53
CA GLY A 91 -21.50 21.54 12.73
C GLY A 91 -20.34 21.48 13.70
N ASN A 92 -20.50 21.99 14.92
CA ASN A 92 -19.45 22.07 15.95
C ASN A 92 -18.85 20.72 16.39
N ASN A 93 -19.31 19.60 15.82
CA ASN A 93 -18.97 18.25 16.29
C ASN A 93 -18.41 17.35 15.18
N ARG A 94 -17.83 17.91 14.11
CA ARG A 94 -17.23 17.13 13.01
C ARG A 94 -15.77 17.53 12.80
N PRO A 95 -14.87 16.56 12.54
CA PRO A 95 -13.47 16.86 12.23
C PRO A 95 -13.34 17.62 10.92
N ASP A 96 -12.34 18.50 10.82
CA ASP A 96 -12.10 19.26 9.58
C ASP A 96 -11.56 18.34 8.47
N PHE A 97 -10.76 17.33 8.84
CA PHE A 97 -10.25 16.30 7.93
C PHE A 97 -10.36 14.91 8.55
N THR A 98 -10.62 13.93 7.70
CA THR A 98 -10.60 12.50 8.05
C THR A 98 -9.72 11.76 7.06
N PHE A 99 -8.67 11.10 7.51
CA PHE A 99 -7.74 10.32 6.68
C PHE A 99 -8.09 8.85 6.74
N PHE A 100 -8.04 8.18 5.58
CA PHE A 100 -8.31 6.76 5.45
C PHE A 100 -7.03 5.95 5.61
N LEU A 101 -7.08 4.97 6.49
CA LEU A 101 -5.99 4.06 6.85
C LEU A 101 -6.29 2.65 6.34
N PRO A 102 -5.30 1.72 6.40
CA PRO A 102 -5.57 0.30 6.17
C PRO A 102 -6.67 -0.25 7.08
N ASP A 103 -7.25 -1.39 6.70
CA ASP A 103 -8.31 -2.09 7.44
C ASP A 103 -9.56 -1.25 7.71
N LYS A 104 -9.87 -0.29 6.81
CA LYS A 104 -10.99 0.64 6.94
C LYS A 104 -10.93 1.51 8.21
N LYS A 105 -9.75 1.62 8.80
CA LYS A 105 -9.52 2.54 9.92
C LYS A 105 -9.46 3.98 9.40
N ILE A 106 -9.73 4.92 10.30
CA ILE A 106 -9.64 6.36 10.02
C ILE A 106 -8.94 7.09 11.15
N ILE A 107 -8.29 8.21 10.81
CA ILE A 107 -7.78 9.17 11.78
C ILE A 107 -8.39 10.55 11.48
N ASN A 108 -8.89 11.21 12.50
CA ASN A 108 -9.51 12.52 12.41
C ASN A 108 -8.51 13.62 12.75
N MET A 109 -8.71 14.80 12.15
CA MET A 109 -7.91 15.99 12.40
C MET A 109 -8.77 17.22 12.54
N ASP A 110 -8.41 18.09 13.49
CA ASP A 110 -8.98 19.41 13.73
C ASP A 110 -7.92 20.49 13.44
N VAL A 111 -8.30 21.55 12.77
CA VAL A 111 -7.37 22.59 12.28
C VAL A 111 -7.46 23.88 13.10
N LYS A 112 -8.53 24.07 13.86
CA LYS A 112 -8.77 25.29 14.63
C LYS A 112 -7.84 25.42 15.82
N PHE A 113 -6.93 26.37 15.74
CA PHE A 113 -5.93 26.64 16.78
C PHE A 113 -6.06 28.06 17.34
N PRO A 114 -6.00 28.26 18.67
CA PRO A 114 -6.13 29.58 19.28
C PRO A 114 -4.83 30.39 19.12
N LEU A 115 -4.88 31.50 18.40
CA LEU A 115 -3.71 32.34 18.13
C LEU A 115 -3.80 33.73 18.76
N SER A 116 -4.95 34.12 19.29
CA SER A 116 -5.23 35.51 19.70
C SER A 116 -4.26 36.05 20.76
N HIS A 117 -3.97 35.25 21.80
CA HIS A 117 -3.02 35.66 22.86
C HIS A 117 -1.56 35.57 22.41
N TYR A 118 -1.21 34.64 21.51
CA TYR A 118 0.12 34.62 20.91
C TYR A 118 0.41 35.85 20.06
N GLU A 119 -0.57 36.32 19.28
CA GLU A 119 -0.44 37.56 18.50
C GLU A 119 -0.23 38.80 19.39
N LYS A 120 -0.89 38.87 20.54
CA LYS A 120 -0.67 39.95 21.52
C LYS A 120 0.72 39.81 22.15
N TYR A 121 1.10 38.61 22.56
CA TYR A 121 2.41 38.32 23.13
C TYR A 121 3.58 38.89 22.29
N ILE A 122 3.49 38.73 20.95
CA ILE A 122 4.55 39.24 20.05
C ILE A 122 4.45 40.75 19.78
N LYS A 123 3.36 41.42 20.09
CA LYS A 123 3.14 42.85 19.82
C LYS A 123 3.46 43.73 21.03
N VAL A 124 3.42 43.17 22.21
CA VAL A 124 3.62 43.92 23.48
C VAL A 124 5.12 44.04 23.77
N ASP A 125 5.55 45.18 24.22
CA ASP A 125 6.97 45.47 24.59
C ASP A 125 7.25 45.27 26.08
N SER A 126 6.22 45.36 26.95
CA SER A 126 6.36 45.18 28.39
C SER A 126 6.52 43.71 28.78
N ASP A 127 7.58 43.37 29.52
CA ASP A 127 7.86 42.00 29.96
C ASP A 127 6.76 41.44 30.87
N SER A 128 6.09 42.26 31.68
CA SER A 128 4.99 41.85 32.52
C SER A 128 3.73 41.52 31.71
N GLU A 129 3.42 42.27 30.64
CA GLU A 129 2.32 42.00 29.74
C GLU A 129 2.61 40.78 28.84
N LYS A 130 3.88 40.63 28.40
CA LYS A 130 4.29 39.42 27.65
C LYS A 130 4.04 38.16 28.46
N GLU A 131 4.42 38.16 29.72
CA GLU A 131 4.24 36.98 30.59
C GLU A 131 2.76 36.69 30.83
N LEU A 132 1.93 37.73 30.92
CA LEU A 132 0.48 37.56 31.05
C LEU A 132 -0.16 36.96 29.78
N GLU A 133 0.20 37.49 28.60
CA GLU A 133 -0.32 36.98 27.31
C GLU A 133 0.20 35.58 27.01
N LYS A 134 1.44 35.25 27.37
CA LYS A 134 2.01 33.91 27.29
C LYS A 134 1.19 32.90 28.10
N LYS A 135 0.93 33.21 29.40
CA LYS A 135 0.11 32.34 30.25
C LYS A 135 -1.30 32.17 29.74
N ALA A 136 -1.90 33.22 29.21
CA ALA A 136 -3.22 33.15 28.61
C ALA A 136 -3.21 32.26 27.35
N PHE A 137 -2.20 32.38 26.51
CA PHE A 137 -2.04 31.55 25.32
C PHE A 137 -1.87 30.05 25.67
N LEU A 138 -0.99 29.70 26.59
CA LEU A 138 -0.81 28.32 27.06
C LEU A 138 -2.12 27.71 27.63
N LYS A 139 -2.86 28.54 28.37
CA LYS A 139 -4.18 28.16 28.88
C LYS A 139 -5.19 27.88 27.74
N ASP A 140 -5.22 28.73 26.72
CA ASP A 140 -6.11 28.55 25.57
C ASP A 140 -5.78 27.29 24.80
N VAL A 141 -4.49 26.99 24.63
CA VAL A 141 -4.05 25.74 23.97
C VAL A 141 -4.49 24.51 24.77
N ARG A 142 -4.31 24.52 26.10
CA ARG A 142 -4.76 23.44 26.96
C ARG A 142 -6.30 23.27 26.93
N ASN A 143 -7.04 24.38 26.90
CA ASN A 143 -8.49 24.35 26.75
C ASN A 143 -8.88 23.75 25.39
N ARG A 144 -8.19 24.12 24.33
CA ARG A 144 -8.44 23.58 22.99
C ARG A 144 -8.20 22.08 22.91
N ILE A 145 -7.11 21.58 23.53
CA ILE A 145 -6.84 20.15 23.65
C ILE A 145 -8.00 19.43 24.35
N LYS A 146 -8.52 19.98 25.46
CA LYS A 146 -9.68 19.42 26.16
C LYS A 146 -10.93 19.41 25.28
N GLU A 147 -11.26 20.54 24.64
CA GLU A 147 -12.41 20.62 23.73
C GLU A 147 -12.36 19.57 22.62
N VAL A 148 -11.21 19.34 22.01
CA VAL A 148 -11.04 18.35 20.95
C VAL A 148 -11.14 16.93 21.52
N SER A 149 -10.60 16.69 22.72
CA SER A 149 -10.70 15.39 23.38
C SER A 149 -12.12 15.03 23.79
N ASP A 150 -12.93 16.03 24.15
CA ASP A 150 -14.33 15.86 24.55
C ASP A 150 -15.28 15.62 23.35
N ARG A 151 -14.80 15.85 22.12
CA ARG A 151 -15.54 15.54 20.90
C ARG A 151 -15.49 14.05 20.61
N SER A 152 -16.57 13.48 20.09
CA SER A 152 -16.64 12.08 19.68
C SER A 152 -15.82 11.79 18.41
N TYR A 153 -14.53 12.25 18.37
CA TYR A 153 -13.63 12.02 17.25
C TYR A 153 -12.89 10.68 17.34
N ILE A 154 -12.91 10.07 18.54
CA ILE A 154 -12.35 8.76 18.80
C ILE A 154 -13.51 7.81 19.08
N ASP A 155 -13.73 6.91 18.13
CA ASP A 155 -14.71 5.84 18.18
C ASP A 155 -14.09 4.57 17.59
N PRO A 156 -13.33 3.78 18.37
CA PRO A 156 -12.65 2.58 17.88
C PRO A 156 -13.62 1.53 17.33
N GLU A 157 -14.86 1.45 17.84
CA GLU A 157 -15.92 0.57 17.32
C GLU A 157 -16.41 1.05 15.95
N GLY A 158 -16.50 2.36 15.75
CA GLY A 158 -16.81 3.00 14.47
C GLY A 158 -15.63 3.07 13.48
N GLY A 159 -14.47 2.50 13.85
CA GLY A 159 -13.32 2.37 12.97
C GLY A 159 -12.25 3.46 13.11
N THR A 160 -12.33 4.36 14.09
CA THR A 160 -11.24 5.31 14.32
C THR A 160 -10.04 4.64 14.98
N VAL A 161 -8.86 5.22 14.78
CA VAL A 161 -7.70 4.97 15.65
C VAL A 161 -7.87 5.70 16.99
N ASP A 162 -7.03 5.36 17.97
CA ASP A 162 -7.10 5.92 19.33
C ASP A 162 -6.57 7.35 19.46
N TYR A 163 -6.32 8.03 18.36
CA TYR A 163 -5.73 9.37 18.36
C TYR A 163 -6.45 10.30 17.40
N VAL A 164 -6.41 11.60 17.73
CA VAL A 164 -6.85 12.71 16.86
C VAL A 164 -5.66 13.64 16.63
N LEU A 165 -5.52 14.17 15.43
CA LEU A 165 -4.52 15.17 15.11
C LEU A 165 -5.07 16.56 15.39
N LEU A 166 -4.31 17.41 16.07
CA LEU A 166 -4.61 18.83 16.24
C LEU A 166 -3.53 19.65 15.53
N PHE A 167 -3.91 20.30 14.43
CA PHE A 167 -2.99 21.02 13.58
C PHE A 167 -2.69 22.43 14.07
N ILE A 168 -1.40 22.73 14.23
CA ILE A 168 -0.88 24.05 14.57
C ILE A 168 -0.29 24.66 13.30
N PRO A 169 -0.91 25.68 12.69
CA PRO A 169 -0.55 26.15 11.34
C PRO A 169 0.73 26.99 11.29
N ASN A 170 1.64 26.81 12.22
CA ASN A 170 2.91 27.54 12.27
C ASN A 170 3.97 26.77 13.06
N GLU A 171 5.13 26.57 12.46
CA GLU A 171 6.27 25.84 13.07
C GLU A 171 6.86 26.59 14.27
N SER A 172 6.96 27.93 14.19
CA SER A 172 7.49 28.74 15.28
C SER A 172 6.60 28.70 16.53
N ILE A 173 5.28 28.62 16.33
CA ILE A 173 4.32 28.47 17.43
C ILE A 173 4.44 27.10 18.07
N TYR A 174 4.59 26.04 17.26
CA TYR A 174 4.81 24.69 17.76
C TYR A 174 6.11 24.62 18.60
N SER A 175 7.20 25.19 18.10
CA SER A 175 8.47 25.29 18.83
C SER A 175 8.34 26.09 20.12
N PHE A 176 7.63 27.23 20.08
CA PHE A 176 7.39 28.05 21.26
C PHE A 176 6.63 27.29 22.35
N LEU A 177 5.57 26.56 21.98
CA LEU A 177 4.80 25.75 22.93
C LEU A 177 5.68 24.68 23.62
N ASN A 178 6.53 24.03 22.86
CA ASN A 178 7.44 23.01 23.41
C ASN A 178 8.52 23.59 24.31
N GLN A 179 8.93 24.84 24.09
CA GLN A 179 9.93 25.52 24.92
C GLN A 179 9.35 26.09 26.23
N GLU A 180 8.09 26.55 26.16
CA GLU A 180 7.47 27.24 27.30
C GLU A 180 6.63 26.33 28.20
N ASP A 181 6.26 25.13 27.73
CA ASP A 181 5.46 24.17 28.50
C ASP A 181 5.86 22.74 28.17
N ASP A 182 6.89 22.22 28.86
CA ASP A 182 7.39 20.85 28.69
C ASP A 182 6.31 19.77 28.95
N SER A 183 5.29 20.10 29.75
CA SER A 183 4.21 19.15 30.09
C SER A 183 3.05 19.15 29.08
N LEU A 184 3.05 20.04 28.09
CA LEU A 184 1.97 20.19 27.15
C LEU A 184 1.81 18.99 26.23
N ILE A 185 2.93 18.41 25.79
CA ILE A 185 2.93 17.20 24.94
C ILE A 185 2.33 16.02 25.71
N ASP A 186 2.81 15.77 26.93
CA ASP A 186 2.30 14.70 27.78
C ASP A 186 0.79 14.88 28.03
N PHE A 187 0.39 16.12 28.37
CA PHE A 187 -1.01 16.48 28.59
C PHE A 187 -1.90 16.21 27.36
N SER A 188 -1.38 16.43 26.14
CA SER A 188 -2.09 16.16 24.90
C SER A 188 -2.18 14.67 24.60
N LEU A 189 -1.08 13.92 24.78
CA LEU A 189 -1.00 12.48 24.54
C LEU A 189 -1.87 11.67 25.53
N GLU A 190 -1.92 12.06 26.79
CA GLU A 190 -2.84 11.50 27.78
C GLU A 190 -4.30 11.60 27.33
N ARG A 191 -4.63 12.62 26.53
CA ARG A 191 -5.96 12.86 25.98
C ARG A 191 -6.11 12.35 24.55
N LYS A 192 -5.15 11.54 24.09
CA LYS A 192 -5.19 10.95 22.74
C LYS A 192 -5.12 12.00 21.62
N ILE A 193 -4.56 13.18 21.91
CA ILE A 193 -4.36 14.27 20.94
C ILE A 193 -2.90 14.34 20.56
N ILE A 194 -2.61 14.33 19.26
CA ILE A 194 -1.27 14.53 18.71
C ILE A 194 -1.21 15.95 18.14
N LEU A 195 -0.37 16.79 18.73
CA LEU A 195 -0.12 18.14 18.21
C LEU A 195 0.77 18.05 16.96
N CYS A 196 0.34 18.66 15.87
CA CYS A 196 1.05 18.60 14.59
C CYS A 196 1.36 19.99 14.07
N SER A 197 2.64 20.29 13.86
CA SER A 197 3.09 21.41 13.04
C SER A 197 3.02 21.03 11.54
N PRO A 198 3.24 21.96 10.60
CA PRO A 198 3.30 21.64 9.17
C PRO A 198 4.30 20.53 8.85
N ILE A 199 5.50 20.55 9.44
CA ILE A 199 6.55 19.53 9.22
C ILE A 199 6.13 18.18 9.83
N THR A 200 5.62 18.18 11.05
CA THR A 200 5.19 16.94 11.71
C THR A 200 3.95 16.33 11.04
N LEU A 201 3.01 17.15 10.58
CA LEU A 201 1.88 16.67 9.79
C LEU A 201 2.34 16.02 8.48
N TYR A 202 3.24 16.68 7.75
CA TYR A 202 3.84 16.11 6.55
C TYR A 202 4.47 14.74 6.83
N ALA A 203 5.25 14.62 7.89
CA ALA A 203 5.91 13.37 8.26
C ALA A 203 4.88 12.26 8.59
N ILE A 204 3.88 12.56 9.41
CA ILE A 204 2.83 11.62 9.78
C ILE A 204 2.06 11.14 8.55
N LEU A 205 1.62 12.06 7.69
CA LEU A 205 0.84 11.72 6.52
C LEU A 205 1.65 10.99 5.44
N SER A 206 2.95 11.26 5.34
CA SER A 206 3.86 10.50 4.48
C SER A 206 3.99 9.05 4.94
N LEU A 207 4.10 8.82 6.25
CA LEU A 207 4.10 7.47 6.84
C LEU A 207 2.76 6.76 6.65
N VAL A 208 1.65 7.48 6.82
CA VAL A 208 0.30 6.95 6.55
C VAL A 208 0.16 6.52 5.09
N ARG A 209 0.58 7.37 4.14
CA ARG A 209 0.58 7.03 2.72
C ARG A 209 1.40 5.77 2.44
N GLN A 210 2.59 5.67 3.02
CA GLN A 210 3.44 4.48 2.87
C GLN A 210 2.78 3.23 3.44
N ALA A 211 2.17 3.33 4.63
CA ALA A 211 1.46 2.21 5.25
C ALA A 211 0.28 1.72 4.38
N VAL A 212 -0.53 2.66 3.86
CA VAL A 212 -1.64 2.34 2.94
C VAL A 212 -1.13 1.65 1.66
N SER A 213 -0.03 2.16 1.08
CA SER A 213 0.58 1.57 -0.12
C SER A 213 1.09 0.15 0.14
N ASN A 214 1.80 -0.05 1.25
CA ASN A 214 2.34 -1.36 1.63
C ASN A 214 1.22 -2.38 1.87
N PHE A 215 0.16 -1.99 2.56
CA PHE A 215 -1.00 -2.84 2.81
C PHE A 215 -1.72 -3.24 1.52
N ALA A 216 -1.90 -2.30 0.59
CA ALA A 216 -2.47 -2.60 -0.72
C ALA A 216 -1.61 -3.57 -1.55
N MET A 217 -0.27 -3.46 -1.45
CA MET A 217 0.65 -4.41 -2.08
C MET A 217 0.57 -5.80 -1.44
N GLU A 218 0.47 -5.88 -0.11
CA GLU A 218 0.33 -7.14 0.63
C GLU A 218 -0.96 -7.88 0.24
N GLN A 219 -2.09 -7.18 0.17
CA GLN A 219 -3.34 -7.76 -0.30
C GLN A 219 -3.22 -8.33 -1.71
N LYS A 220 -2.65 -7.58 -2.65
CA LYS A 220 -2.42 -8.03 -4.03
C LYS A 220 -1.49 -9.25 -4.10
N ALA A 221 -0.45 -9.28 -3.26
CA ALA A 221 0.45 -10.43 -3.17
C ALA A 221 -0.28 -11.68 -2.67
N GLY A 222 -1.17 -11.54 -1.69
CA GLY A 222 -2.03 -12.62 -1.20
C GLY A 222 -2.95 -13.17 -2.30
N GLU A 223 -3.64 -12.31 -3.03
CA GLU A 223 -4.48 -12.71 -4.17
C GLU A 223 -3.65 -13.43 -5.26
N MET A 224 -2.46 -12.92 -5.58
CA MET A 224 -1.56 -13.56 -6.54
C MET A 224 -1.13 -14.95 -6.10
N GLN A 225 -0.84 -15.17 -4.80
CA GLN A 225 -0.51 -16.49 -4.26
C GLN A 225 -1.65 -17.50 -4.48
N VAL A 226 -2.90 -17.09 -4.24
CA VAL A 226 -4.07 -17.93 -4.47
C VAL A 226 -4.18 -18.30 -5.96
N LEU A 227 -4.04 -17.32 -6.87
CA LEU A 227 -4.10 -17.55 -8.32
C LEU A 227 -2.97 -18.47 -8.80
N VAL A 228 -1.75 -18.32 -8.29
CA VAL A 228 -0.62 -19.22 -8.59
C VAL A 228 -0.92 -20.64 -8.10
N GLY A 229 -1.55 -20.79 -6.93
CA GLY A 229 -1.98 -22.10 -6.43
C GLY A 229 -2.98 -22.78 -7.36
N VAL A 230 -3.99 -22.05 -7.84
CA VAL A 230 -4.96 -22.54 -8.81
C VAL A 230 -4.27 -22.92 -10.13
N PHE A 231 -3.40 -22.04 -10.64
CA PHE A 231 -2.63 -22.30 -11.86
C PHE A 231 -1.81 -23.59 -11.75
N ARG A 232 -1.04 -23.78 -10.65
CA ARG A 232 -0.26 -24.99 -10.41
C ARG A 232 -1.12 -26.26 -10.50
N LYS A 233 -2.28 -26.26 -9.87
CA LYS A 233 -3.20 -27.40 -9.89
C LYS A 233 -3.65 -27.72 -11.33
N GLN A 234 -4.04 -26.71 -12.09
CA GLN A 234 -4.43 -26.86 -13.48
C GLN A 234 -3.27 -27.35 -14.37
N TRP A 235 -2.08 -26.82 -14.11
CA TRP A 235 -0.85 -27.22 -14.83
C TRP A 235 -0.51 -28.69 -14.61
N GLU A 236 -0.58 -29.19 -13.37
CA GLU A 236 -0.35 -30.61 -13.09
C GLU A 236 -1.40 -31.52 -13.79
N GLN A 237 -2.65 -31.11 -13.77
CA GLN A 237 -3.70 -31.82 -14.50
C GLN A 237 -3.44 -31.85 -16.02
N TYR A 238 -3.01 -30.72 -16.57
CA TYR A 238 -2.66 -30.61 -17.98
C TYR A 238 -1.47 -31.55 -18.32
N LYS A 239 -0.39 -31.52 -17.55
CA LYS A 239 0.76 -32.42 -17.73
C LYS A 239 0.35 -33.89 -17.68
N SER A 240 -0.48 -34.26 -16.71
CA SER A 240 -1.01 -35.62 -16.60
C SER A 240 -1.76 -36.06 -17.85
N LYS A 241 -2.61 -35.18 -18.41
CA LYS A 241 -3.36 -35.47 -19.66
C LYS A 241 -2.43 -35.59 -20.88
N ILE A 242 -1.43 -34.71 -20.98
CA ILE A 242 -0.41 -34.80 -22.06
C ILE A 242 0.37 -36.13 -21.97
N ASN A 243 0.78 -36.54 -20.78
CA ASN A 243 1.49 -37.81 -20.58
C ASN A 243 0.60 -39.02 -20.95
N ALA A 244 -0.68 -39.01 -20.55
CA ALA A 244 -1.63 -40.06 -20.93
C ALA A 244 -1.81 -40.14 -22.46
N MET A 245 -1.91 -38.97 -23.12
CA MET A 245 -2.01 -38.91 -24.58
C MET A 245 -0.71 -39.43 -25.26
N SER A 246 0.45 -39.08 -24.75
CA SER A 246 1.74 -39.58 -25.25
C SER A 246 1.83 -41.10 -25.14
N ASN A 247 1.40 -41.66 -24.01
CA ASN A 247 1.36 -43.13 -23.83
C ASN A 247 0.39 -43.81 -24.82
N SER A 248 -0.77 -43.19 -25.06
CA SER A 248 -1.73 -43.70 -26.02
C SER A 248 -1.22 -43.65 -27.46
N LEU A 249 -0.51 -42.58 -27.83
CA LEU A 249 0.16 -42.47 -29.13
C LEU A 249 1.24 -43.52 -29.30
N SER A 250 2.06 -43.73 -28.27
CA SER A 250 3.13 -44.78 -28.29
C SER A 250 2.49 -46.17 -28.46
N ALA A 251 1.42 -46.46 -27.74
CA ALA A 251 0.69 -47.73 -27.90
C ALA A 251 0.12 -47.89 -29.32
N LEU A 252 -0.48 -46.83 -29.87
CA LEU A 252 -1.01 -46.84 -31.24
C LEU A 252 0.11 -47.07 -32.28
N THR A 253 1.25 -46.44 -32.11
CA THR A 253 2.42 -46.62 -32.96
C THR A 253 2.93 -48.07 -32.91
N ASN A 254 3.00 -48.66 -31.73
CA ASN A 254 3.42 -50.08 -31.58
C ASN A 254 2.44 -51.02 -32.26
N HIS A 255 1.11 -50.80 -32.11
CA HIS A 255 0.09 -51.61 -32.80
C HIS A 255 0.20 -51.45 -34.33
N TYR A 256 0.44 -50.22 -34.81
CA TYR A 256 0.64 -49.98 -36.24
C TYR A 256 1.85 -50.72 -36.80
N GLU A 257 2.98 -50.69 -36.13
CA GLU A 257 4.19 -51.39 -36.53
C GLU A 257 4.02 -52.92 -36.48
N GLU A 258 3.27 -53.45 -35.50
CA GLU A 258 2.92 -54.86 -35.42
C GLU A 258 2.07 -55.32 -36.65
N LEU A 259 1.08 -54.51 -37.00
CA LEU A 259 0.24 -54.78 -38.16
C LEU A 259 1.01 -54.73 -39.48
N ARG A 260 1.83 -53.70 -39.68
CA ARG A 260 2.62 -53.47 -40.89
C ARG A 260 3.80 -54.44 -41.03
N GLY A 261 4.35 -54.88 -39.94
CA GLY A 261 5.53 -55.76 -39.93
C GLY A 261 5.15 -57.26 -39.91
N PRO A 262 5.04 -57.91 -38.74
CA PRO A 262 4.86 -59.35 -38.64
C PRO A 262 3.58 -59.87 -39.21
N ARG A 263 2.45 -59.15 -38.97
CA ARG A 263 1.10 -59.61 -39.40
C ARG A 263 0.93 -59.49 -40.91
N LEU A 264 1.35 -58.40 -41.53
CA LEU A 264 1.29 -58.20 -42.98
C LEU A 264 2.08 -59.30 -43.69
N ARG A 265 3.37 -59.53 -43.26
CA ARG A 265 4.16 -60.62 -43.80
C ARG A 265 3.57 -62.00 -43.60
N GLY A 266 2.85 -62.20 -42.48
CA GLY A 266 2.11 -63.42 -42.22
C GLY A 266 0.94 -63.67 -43.16
N LEU A 267 0.34 -62.60 -43.72
CA LEU A 267 -0.72 -62.65 -44.71
C LEU A 267 -0.17 -62.74 -46.14
N GLU A 268 0.88 -62.05 -46.47
CA GLU A 268 1.52 -62.05 -47.81
C GLU A 268 2.07 -63.44 -48.18
N LYS A 269 2.76 -64.13 -47.26
CA LYS A 269 3.29 -65.47 -47.53
C LYS A 269 2.26 -66.52 -48.03
N PRO A 270 1.07 -66.68 -47.40
CA PRO A 270 0.04 -67.56 -47.94
C PRO A 270 -0.55 -67.07 -49.28
N MET A 271 -0.67 -65.73 -49.47
CA MET A 271 -1.17 -65.14 -50.71
C MET A 271 -0.17 -65.39 -51.88
N ASP A 272 1.13 -65.26 -51.63
CA ASP A 272 2.16 -65.56 -52.61
C ASP A 272 2.06 -67.04 -53.04
N LYS A 273 1.93 -67.96 -52.05
CA LYS A 273 1.73 -69.40 -52.32
C LYS A 273 0.48 -69.69 -53.11
N ILE A 274 -0.63 -69.05 -52.81
CA ILE A 274 -1.94 -69.17 -53.57
C ILE A 274 -1.71 -68.70 -55.01
N SER A 275 -1.03 -67.58 -55.20
CA SER A 275 -0.70 -67.04 -56.54
C SER A 275 0.21 -68.00 -57.33
N GLU A 276 1.23 -68.59 -56.71
CA GLU A 276 2.11 -69.59 -57.34
C GLU A 276 1.31 -70.87 -57.77
N LEU A 277 0.38 -71.35 -56.94
CA LEU A 277 -0.48 -72.45 -57.25
C LEU A 277 -1.43 -72.20 -58.39
N GLN A 278 -1.98 -70.93 -58.46
CA GLN A 278 -2.86 -70.54 -59.59
C GLN A 278 -2.08 -70.39 -60.89
N LEU A 279 -0.87 -69.88 -60.88
CA LEU A 279 -0.03 -69.81 -62.07
C LEU A 279 0.45 -71.21 -62.53
N GLY A 280 0.85 -72.10 -61.61
CA GLY A 280 1.23 -73.49 -61.94
C GLY A 280 0.08 -74.30 -62.49
N ASN A 281 -1.19 -74.09 -62.11
CA ASN A 281 -2.34 -74.73 -62.70
C ASN A 281 -2.64 -74.23 -64.15
N ASN A 282 -2.38 -72.94 -64.41
CA ASN A 282 -2.56 -72.45 -65.79
C ASN A 282 -1.54 -72.98 -66.78
N ASP A 283 -0.29 -73.20 -66.37
CA ASP A 283 0.75 -73.77 -67.19
C ASP A 283 0.49 -75.28 -67.50
N GLN A 284 -0.15 -76.02 -66.59
CA GLN A 284 -0.57 -77.36 -66.79
C GLN A 284 -1.75 -77.48 -67.75
N LEU A 285 -2.66 -76.51 -67.75
CA LEU A 285 -3.81 -76.46 -68.65
C LEU A 285 -3.42 -75.99 -70.06
N LEU A 286 -2.37 -75.21 -70.22
CA LEU A 286 -1.84 -74.81 -71.52
C LEU A 286 -1.03 -75.98 -72.21
N ASN A 287 -0.34 -76.84 -71.49
CA ASN A 287 0.40 -77.94 -72.01
C ASN A 287 -0.44 -79.19 -72.33
N GLN A 288 -1.72 -79.21 -71.96
CA GLN A 288 -2.68 -80.31 -72.37
C GLN A 288 -3.48 -79.92 -73.61
N LYS A 289 -3.30 -78.78 -74.25
CA LYS A 289 -3.98 -78.45 -75.51
C LYS A 289 -3.11 -78.60 -76.76
N ASP A 290 -1.85 -79.07 -76.62
CA ASP A 290 -0.95 -79.30 -77.73
C ASP A 290 -0.59 -80.82 -77.90
N THR A 291 -1.47 -81.73 -77.61
CA THR A 291 -1.36 -83.19 -77.98
C THR A 291 -2.58 -83.70 -78.74
#